data_bc165028ea19315621007d6cc1d04968
#
_entry.id   bc165028ea19315621007d6cc1d04968
#
_cell.length_a   1.000
_cell.length_b   1.000
_cell.length_c   1.000
_cell.angle_alpha   90.00
_cell.angle_beta   90.00
_cell.angle_gamma   90.00
#
_symmetry.space_group_name_H-M   'P 1'
#
loop_
_entity.id
_entity.type
_entity.pdbx_description
1 polymer ?
#
loop_
_entity_poly.entity_id
_entity_poly.type
_entity_poly.pdbx_seq_one_letter_code
_entity_poly.pdbx_strand_id
1 'polypeptide(L)'
;MKKQVTAFICIIVFNFEAIFASTDFSFKRYQVEDGLSHNTTWCSIQDSYGFLWIGTSDGMNCYDGCGNRVYRNALNNKYTLGNNFVSSLLEEGENIWVGTNSGLYIYDRSTDRFSYFNETTRYGVFVSSEVKKIIKTQSGLIWIATLGQGVFIYEPVTGVLTQNSIHTSFVWDICQSADSRIYVSSMQEGLFCFDEKGTFLQNYP
;
A
#
# COMPACT_ATOMS: atom_id res chain seq x y z
N MET A 1 -68.02 4.97 24.39
CA MET A 1 -66.87 4.10 24.15
C MET A 1 -66.00 4.44 22.96
N LYS A 2 -66.44 5.20 21.94
CA LYS A 2 -65.59 5.53 20.77
C LYS A 2 -64.56 6.68 20.99
N LYS A 3 -64.70 7.51 22.00
CA LYS A 3 -63.77 8.62 22.29
C LYS A 3 -62.51 8.26 23.09
N GLN A 4 -62.51 7.14 23.79
CA GLN A 4 -61.34 6.69 24.56
C GLN A 4 -60.35 5.87 23.75
N VAL A 5 -60.77 5.23 22.66
CA VAL A 5 -59.89 4.44 21.77
C VAL A 5 -59.02 5.34 20.91
N THR A 6 -59.54 6.53 20.51
CA THR A 6 -58.81 7.48 19.68
C THR A 6 -57.67 8.17 20.46
N ALA A 7 -57.82 8.39 21.76
CA ALA A 7 -56.79 8.96 22.61
C ALA A 7 -55.63 7.99 22.87
N PHE A 8 -55.89 6.68 22.91
CA PHE A 8 -54.86 5.67 23.12
C PHE A 8 -53.99 5.42 21.88
N ILE A 9 -54.56 5.57 20.68
CA ILE A 9 -53.81 5.43 19.41
C ILE A 9 -52.91 6.66 19.18
N CYS A 10 -53.26 7.86 19.60
CA CYS A 10 -52.41 9.03 19.49
C CYS A 10 -51.18 9.00 20.43
N ILE A 11 -51.20 8.28 21.53
CA ILE A 11 -50.06 8.18 22.46
C ILE A 11 -49.03 7.19 21.97
N ILE A 12 -49.39 6.19 21.15
CA ILE A 12 -48.49 5.21 20.61
C ILE A 12 -47.66 5.73 19.40
N VAL A 13 -48.18 6.75 18.71
CA VAL A 13 -47.50 7.32 17.50
C VAL A 13 -46.43 8.34 17.86
N PHE A 14 -46.38 8.83 19.10
CA PHE A 14 -45.47 9.93 19.48
C PHE A 14 -44.13 9.45 20.15
N ASN A 15 -43.89 8.15 20.27
CA ASN A 15 -42.66 7.62 20.87
C ASN A 15 -41.74 6.96 19.82
N PHE A 16 -41.78 7.37 18.54
CA PHE A 16 -40.74 7.05 17.61
C PHE A 16 -39.65 8.13 17.72
N GLU A 17 -39.00 8.18 18.88
CA GLU A 17 -37.71 8.87 18.97
C GLU A 17 -36.76 8.12 18.05
N ALA A 18 -36.38 8.78 16.93
CA ALA A 18 -35.30 8.34 16.08
C ALA A 18 -34.05 8.27 16.97
N ILE A 19 -33.67 7.08 17.37
CA ILE A 19 -32.37 6.80 18.00
C ILE A 19 -31.36 7.06 16.88
N PHE A 20 -30.92 8.31 16.74
CA PHE A 20 -29.69 8.60 16.04
C PHE A 20 -28.57 8.05 16.91
N ALA A 21 -28.14 6.84 16.62
CA ALA A 21 -26.89 6.34 17.13
C ALA A 21 -25.80 7.27 16.59
N SER A 22 -25.36 8.21 17.42
CA SER A 22 -24.12 8.92 17.16
C SER A 22 -23.03 7.86 17.25
N THR A 23 -22.43 7.53 16.11
CA THR A 23 -21.21 6.76 16.11
C THR A 23 -20.11 7.65 16.68
N ASP A 24 -19.86 7.56 17.96
CA ASP A 24 -18.68 8.18 18.57
C ASP A 24 -17.46 7.51 18.01
N PHE A 25 -16.76 8.19 17.10
CA PHE A 25 -15.47 7.76 16.59
C PHE A 25 -14.43 7.99 17.66
N SER A 26 -13.86 6.93 18.19
CA SER A 26 -12.69 6.98 19.06
C SER A 26 -11.41 6.79 18.22
N PHE A 27 -10.53 7.76 18.26
CA PHE A 27 -9.22 7.68 17.59
C PHE A 27 -8.15 7.31 18.62
N LYS A 28 -7.39 6.26 18.31
CA LYS A 28 -6.18 5.89 19.05
C LYS A 28 -4.95 6.30 18.25
N ARG A 29 -4.08 7.09 18.83
CA ARG A 29 -2.79 7.46 18.25
C ARG A 29 -1.76 6.41 18.60
N TYR A 30 -0.98 5.96 17.60
CA TYR A 30 0.18 5.08 17.78
C TYR A 30 1.45 5.85 17.52
N GLN A 31 2.41 5.75 18.43
CA GLN A 31 3.68 6.47 18.40
C GLN A 31 4.84 5.53 18.75
N VAL A 32 6.07 6.08 18.77
CA VAL A 32 7.26 5.34 19.17
C VAL A 32 7.13 4.80 20.60
N GLU A 33 6.46 5.54 21.49
CA GLU A 33 6.16 5.13 22.86
C GLU A 33 5.24 3.89 22.93
N ASP A 34 4.44 3.65 21.88
CA ASP A 34 3.59 2.46 21.74
C ASP A 34 4.28 1.32 20.96
N GLY A 35 5.58 1.48 20.65
CA GLY A 35 6.39 0.47 19.96
C GLY A 35 6.52 0.65 18.44
N LEU A 36 6.05 1.78 17.87
CA LEU A 36 6.28 2.08 16.47
C LEU A 36 7.77 2.41 16.24
N SER A 37 8.33 2.03 15.11
CA SER A 37 9.75 2.25 14.82
C SER A 37 10.12 3.73 14.62
N HIS A 38 9.16 4.52 14.10
CA HIS A 38 9.32 5.97 13.90
C HIS A 38 7.94 6.64 13.78
N ASN A 39 7.81 7.90 14.23
CA ASN A 39 6.55 8.65 14.19
C ASN A 39 6.15 9.11 12.77
N THR A 40 7.08 9.18 11.83
CA THR A 40 6.77 9.45 10.42
C THR A 40 6.43 8.15 9.71
N THR A 41 5.16 7.97 9.38
CA THR A 41 4.64 6.83 8.63
C THR A 41 4.40 7.24 7.17
N TRP A 42 4.77 6.39 6.22
CA TRP A 42 4.63 6.63 4.78
C TRP A 42 3.53 5.81 4.15
N CYS A 43 3.35 4.59 4.63
CA CYS A 43 2.36 3.66 4.10
C CYS A 43 1.87 2.70 5.18
N SER A 44 0.67 2.15 4.95
CA SER A 44 0.15 1.05 5.74
C SER A 44 -0.75 0.17 4.88
N ILE A 45 -0.75 -1.12 5.18
CA ILE A 45 -1.68 -2.10 4.62
C ILE A 45 -2.15 -3.04 5.73
N GLN A 46 -3.38 -3.54 5.61
CA GLN A 46 -3.82 -4.69 6.37
C GLN A 46 -3.72 -5.91 5.46
N ASP A 47 -3.04 -6.95 5.93
CA ASP A 47 -2.88 -8.17 5.16
C ASP A 47 -4.08 -9.12 5.31
N SER A 48 -4.09 -10.18 4.53
CA SER A 48 -5.15 -11.20 4.52
C SER A 48 -5.28 -11.96 5.84
N TYR A 49 -4.29 -11.92 6.72
CA TYR A 49 -4.31 -12.50 8.06
C TYR A 49 -4.82 -11.52 9.12
N GLY A 50 -5.05 -10.25 8.75
CA GLY A 50 -5.52 -9.19 9.63
C GLY A 50 -4.42 -8.40 10.32
N PHE A 51 -3.13 -8.68 10.08
CA PHE A 51 -2.02 -7.89 10.59
C PHE A 51 -1.92 -6.54 9.89
N LEU A 52 -1.60 -5.49 10.63
CA LEU A 52 -1.35 -4.16 10.10
C LEU A 52 0.14 -3.96 9.89
N TRP A 53 0.54 -3.82 8.63
CA TRP A 53 1.91 -3.50 8.24
C TRP A 53 2.06 -2.01 8.04
N ILE A 54 3.09 -1.40 8.66
CA ILE A 54 3.31 0.05 8.63
C ILE A 54 4.75 0.32 8.22
N GLY A 55 4.91 1.03 7.11
CA GLY A 55 6.19 1.55 6.63
C GLY A 55 6.49 2.92 7.22
N THR A 56 7.67 3.09 7.77
CA THR A 56 8.11 4.32 8.41
C THR A 56 9.46 4.82 7.86
N SER A 57 9.92 5.97 8.36
CA SER A 57 11.27 6.47 8.04
C SER A 57 12.40 5.62 8.66
N ASP A 58 12.10 4.71 9.60
CA ASP A 58 13.12 3.90 10.29
C ASP A 58 12.65 2.45 10.53
N GLY A 59 12.17 1.80 9.49
CA GLY A 59 11.81 0.41 9.48
C GLY A 59 10.37 0.10 9.07
N MET A 60 10.09 -1.18 8.97
CA MET A 60 8.77 -1.75 8.78
C MET A 60 8.27 -2.31 10.11
N ASN A 61 6.99 -2.11 10.38
CA ASN A 61 6.33 -2.60 11.59
C ASN A 61 5.23 -3.57 11.20
N CYS A 62 5.05 -4.63 12.00
CA CYS A 62 3.91 -5.52 11.96
C CYS A 62 3.17 -5.45 13.28
N TYR A 63 1.93 -4.98 13.27
CA TYR A 63 1.06 -4.91 14.42
C TYR A 63 0.01 -6.02 14.37
N ASP A 64 -0.06 -6.82 15.42
CA ASP A 64 -0.94 -8.00 15.53
C ASP A 64 -2.21 -7.75 16.36
N GLY A 65 -2.46 -6.50 16.74
CA GLY A 65 -3.56 -6.13 17.66
C GLY A 65 -3.12 -5.99 19.11
N CYS A 66 -1.97 -6.56 19.50
CA CYS A 66 -1.43 -6.54 20.87
C CYS A 66 -0.09 -5.84 20.96
N GLY A 67 0.80 -6.06 19.97
CA GLY A 67 2.14 -5.49 19.97
C GLY A 67 2.69 -5.21 18.59
N ASN A 68 3.77 -4.46 18.53
CA ASN A 68 4.51 -4.16 17.31
C ASN A 68 5.77 -5.00 17.22
N ARG A 69 5.99 -5.67 16.10
CA ARG A 69 7.25 -6.25 15.69
C ARG A 69 7.93 -5.31 14.69
N VAL A 70 9.16 -4.92 14.97
CA VAL A 70 9.92 -3.97 14.15
C VAL A 70 10.98 -4.69 13.34
N TYR A 71 11.03 -4.40 12.03
CA TYR A 71 12.02 -4.88 11.09
C TYR A 71 12.89 -3.74 10.61
N ARG A 72 14.20 -3.89 10.76
CA ARG A 72 15.22 -2.92 10.35
C ARG A 72 16.37 -3.60 9.62
N ASN A 73 17.17 -2.80 8.96
CA ASN A 73 18.46 -3.22 8.45
C ASN A 73 19.38 -3.64 9.62
N ALA A 74 20.03 -4.79 9.47
CA ALA A 74 21.08 -5.23 10.38
C ALA A 74 22.37 -5.47 9.58
N LEU A 75 23.43 -4.81 9.98
CA LEU A 75 24.74 -4.96 9.38
C LEU A 75 25.16 -6.44 9.40
N ASN A 76 25.71 -6.93 8.27
CA ASN A 76 26.16 -8.30 8.07
C ASN A 76 25.06 -9.37 8.11
N ASN A 77 23.80 -9.00 8.01
CA ASN A 77 22.70 -9.95 7.86
C ASN A 77 21.88 -9.64 6.59
N LYS A 78 22.15 -10.38 5.52
CA LYS A 78 21.49 -10.21 4.21
C LYS A 78 19.99 -10.58 4.20
N TYR A 79 19.49 -11.20 5.27
CA TYR A 79 18.09 -11.63 5.39
C TYR A 79 17.24 -10.60 6.15
N THR A 80 17.77 -9.43 6.42
CA THR A 80 17.03 -8.31 7.02
C THR A 80 16.63 -7.29 5.96
N LEU A 81 15.79 -6.33 6.35
CA LEU A 81 15.43 -5.20 5.51
C LEU A 81 16.69 -4.44 5.07
N GLY A 82 16.87 -4.24 3.77
CA GLY A 82 18.12 -3.64 3.26
C GLY A 82 18.21 -2.13 3.44
N ASN A 83 17.08 -1.45 3.64
CA ASN A 83 17.02 -0.02 3.92
C ASN A 83 15.84 0.29 4.85
N ASN A 84 16.06 1.14 5.85
CA ASN A 84 15.04 1.43 6.87
C ASN A 84 13.93 2.36 6.40
N PHE A 85 14.13 3.14 5.34
CA PHE A 85 13.07 4.01 4.83
C PHE A 85 12.12 3.19 3.97
N VAL A 86 10.90 2.97 4.48
CA VAL A 86 9.86 2.16 3.82
C VAL A 86 8.75 3.07 3.31
N SER A 87 8.67 3.21 2.00
CA SER A 87 7.78 4.14 1.30
C SER A 87 6.48 3.49 0.80
N SER A 88 6.51 2.19 0.51
CA SER A 88 5.36 1.48 -0.04
C SER A 88 5.34 0.02 0.37
N LEU A 89 4.14 -0.52 0.58
CA LEU A 89 3.90 -1.92 0.93
C LEU A 89 2.82 -2.49 0.03
N LEU A 90 2.96 -3.76 -0.35
CA LEU A 90 1.96 -4.52 -1.09
C LEU A 90 1.99 -5.98 -0.62
N GLU A 91 0.83 -6.57 -0.34
CA GLU A 91 0.69 -8.01 -0.15
C GLU A 91 0.57 -8.72 -1.50
N GLU A 92 1.40 -9.73 -1.72
CA GLU A 92 1.32 -10.63 -2.88
C GLU A 92 1.56 -12.08 -2.45
N GLY A 93 0.47 -12.85 -2.40
CA GLY A 93 0.51 -14.22 -1.85
C GLY A 93 0.98 -14.23 -0.40
N GLU A 94 1.95 -15.09 -0.09
CA GLU A 94 2.55 -15.18 1.26
C GLU A 94 3.58 -14.08 1.55
N ASN A 95 3.83 -13.18 0.59
CA ASN A 95 4.90 -12.20 0.68
C ASN A 95 4.37 -10.79 0.89
N ILE A 96 5.15 -9.97 1.59
CA ILE A 96 4.98 -8.51 1.59
C ILE A 96 6.10 -7.90 0.73
N TRP A 97 5.70 -7.18 -0.28
CA TRP A 97 6.58 -6.39 -1.13
C TRP A 97 6.86 -5.05 -0.46
N VAL A 98 8.13 -4.71 -0.30
CA VAL A 98 8.58 -3.58 0.51
C VAL A 98 9.39 -2.63 -0.35
N GLY A 99 8.80 -1.51 -0.72
CA GLY A 99 9.47 -0.41 -1.41
C GLY A 99 10.28 0.44 -0.44
N THR A 100 11.53 0.69 -0.80
CA THR A 100 12.48 1.46 0.02
C THR A 100 13.24 2.50 -0.81
N ASN A 101 14.03 3.35 -0.15
CA ASN A 101 14.93 4.29 -0.83
C ASN A 101 16.08 3.60 -1.61
N SER A 102 16.30 2.30 -1.40
CA SER A 102 17.37 1.53 -2.05
C SER A 102 16.84 0.36 -2.87
N GLY A 103 15.63 0.50 -3.42
CA GLY A 103 15.00 -0.51 -4.26
C GLY A 103 13.90 -1.29 -3.57
N LEU A 104 13.60 -2.45 -4.13
CA LEU A 104 12.49 -3.31 -3.75
C LEU A 104 12.97 -4.55 -3.02
N TYR A 105 12.35 -4.85 -1.89
CA TYR A 105 12.59 -6.04 -1.08
C TYR A 105 11.32 -6.87 -0.97
N ILE A 106 11.49 -8.18 -0.79
CA ILE A 106 10.41 -9.13 -0.52
C ILE A 106 10.61 -9.70 0.87
N TYR A 107 9.60 -9.53 1.73
CA TYR A 107 9.52 -10.21 3.00
C TYR A 107 8.70 -11.48 2.85
N ASP A 108 9.31 -12.61 3.11
CA ASP A 108 8.70 -13.94 3.13
C ASP A 108 8.24 -14.27 4.56
N ARG A 109 6.93 -14.33 4.76
CA ARG A 109 6.32 -14.63 6.07
C ARG A 109 6.67 -16.04 6.56
N SER A 110 6.84 -17.01 5.67
CA SER A 110 7.09 -18.41 6.04
C SER A 110 8.47 -18.63 6.63
N THR A 111 9.45 -17.86 6.18
CA THR A 111 10.84 -17.96 6.62
C THR A 111 11.26 -16.81 7.54
N ASP A 112 10.43 -15.78 7.68
CA ASP A 112 10.72 -14.52 8.41
C ASP A 112 12.01 -13.85 7.90
N ARG A 113 12.16 -13.76 6.56
CA ARG A 113 13.34 -13.24 5.91
C ARG A 113 13.02 -12.25 4.82
N PHE A 114 13.94 -11.31 4.64
CA PHE A 114 13.93 -10.42 3.48
C PHE A 114 14.88 -10.93 2.41
N SER A 115 14.52 -10.73 1.17
CA SER A 115 15.40 -10.87 0.00
C SER A 115 15.31 -9.62 -0.86
N TYR A 116 16.39 -9.30 -1.53
CA TYR A 116 16.38 -8.22 -2.51
C TYR A 116 15.67 -8.72 -3.77
N PHE A 117 14.67 -7.97 -4.27
CA PHE A 117 13.84 -8.43 -5.38
C PHE A 117 14.65 -8.78 -6.64
N ASN A 118 15.74 -8.07 -6.89
CA ASN A 118 16.58 -8.31 -8.04
C ASN A 118 17.30 -9.69 -8.05
N GLU A 119 17.44 -10.32 -6.88
CA GLU A 119 18.00 -11.70 -6.80
C GLU A 119 17.02 -12.74 -7.33
N THR A 120 15.74 -12.38 -7.47
CA THR A 120 14.67 -13.29 -7.90
C THR A 120 14.30 -13.11 -9.38
N THR A 121 14.78 -12.05 -10.05
CA THR A 121 14.43 -11.75 -11.44
C THR A 121 15.39 -12.42 -12.43
N ARG A 122 14.81 -13.02 -13.50
CA ARG A 122 15.57 -13.80 -14.50
C ARG A 122 16.20 -12.97 -15.63
N TYR A 123 15.90 -11.67 -15.77
CA TYR A 123 16.11 -10.95 -17.04
C TYR A 123 17.00 -9.72 -16.95
N GLY A 124 17.79 -9.53 -15.89
CA GLY A 124 18.76 -8.44 -15.80
C GLY A 124 18.19 -7.02 -15.70
N VAL A 125 16.89 -6.88 -15.52
CA VAL A 125 16.23 -5.62 -15.19
C VAL A 125 16.17 -5.50 -13.67
N PHE A 126 16.63 -4.35 -13.13
CA PHE A 126 16.81 -4.18 -11.69
C PHE A 126 16.07 -2.94 -11.19
N VAL A 127 15.32 -3.09 -10.12
CA VAL A 127 14.70 -1.99 -9.38
C VAL A 127 15.65 -1.57 -8.26
N SER A 128 16.53 -0.61 -8.55
CA SER A 128 17.59 -0.17 -7.62
C SER A 128 17.41 1.26 -7.11
N SER A 129 16.51 2.02 -7.73
CA SER A 129 16.17 3.37 -7.29
C SER A 129 15.10 3.35 -6.20
N GLU A 130 14.93 4.50 -5.55
CA GLU A 130 13.88 4.72 -4.57
C GLU A 130 12.51 4.32 -5.13
N VAL A 131 11.85 3.36 -4.48
CA VAL A 131 10.47 2.97 -4.81
C VAL A 131 9.52 3.93 -4.12
N LYS A 132 8.64 4.56 -4.88
CA LYS A 132 7.64 5.50 -4.36
C LYS A 132 6.31 4.81 -4.09
N LYS A 133 5.88 3.95 -5.02
CA LYS A 133 4.58 3.27 -4.92
C LYS A 133 4.62 1.90 -5.61
N ILE A 134 3.92 0.96 -5.01
CA ILE A 134 3.65 -0.36 -5.57
C ILE A 134 2.14 -0.56 -5.56
N ILE A 135 1.57 -0.96 -6.69
CA ILE A 135 0.16 -1.34 -6.78
C ILE A 135 0.00 -2.66 -7.52
N LYS A 136 -1.02 -3.43 -7.18
CA LYS A 136 -1.49 -4.56 -7.98
C LYS A 136 -2.76 -4.15 -8.70
N THR A 137 -2.76 -4.32 -10.01
CA THR A 137 -3.90 -3.99 -10.87
C THR A 137 -4.98 -5.08 -10.81
N GLN A 138 -6.17 -4.77 -11.33
CA GLN A 138 -7.26 -5.74 -11.44
C GLN A 138 -6.90 -6.94 -12.33
N SER A 139 -6.03 -6.75 -13.32
CA SER A 139 -5.49 -7.83 -14.16
C SER A 139 -4.42 -8.68 -13.47
N GLY A 140 -3.98 -8.31 -12.27
CA GLY A 140 -2.97 -9.01 -11.50
C GLY A 140 -1.53 -8.58 -11.77
N LEU A 141 -1.29 -7.61 -12.66
CA LEU A 141 0.03 -7.03 -12.87
C LEU A 141 0.45 -6.16 -11.68
N ILE A 142 1.72 -6.14 -11.34
CA ILE A 142 2.27 -5.29 -10.30
C ILE A 142 3.06 -4.15 -10.95
N TRP A 143 2.61 -2.93 -10.67
CA TRP A 143 3.23 -1.72 -11.13
C TRP A 143 4.08 -1.10 -10.03
N ILE A 144 5.30 -0.68 -10.35
CA ILE A 144 6.28 -0.16 -9.41
C ILE A 144 6.75 1.20 -9.91
N ALA A 145 6.42 2.26 -9.18
CA ALA A 145 6.89 3.62 -9.42
C ALA A 145 8.23 3.85 -8.75
N THR A 146 9.20 4.43 -9.46
CA THR A 146 10.51 4.74 -8.90
C THR A 146 10.93 6.19 -9.14
N LEU A 147 11.68 6.73 -8.20
CA LEU A 147 12.35 8.01 -8.35
C LEU A 147 13.77 7.74 -8.88
N GLY A 148 13.93 7.81 -10.20
CA GLY A 148 15.22 7.63 -10.89
C GLY A 148 15.22 6.61 -12.03
N GLN A 149 14.29 5.64 -12.05
CA GLN A 149 14.22 4.62 -13.10
C GLN A 149 12.86 4.57 -13.82
N GLY A 150 11.91 5.46 -13.47
CA GLY A 150 10.56 5.46 -14.05
C GLY A 150 9.67 4.37 -13.49
N VAL A 151 8.96 3.65 -14.35
CA VAL A 151 7.97 2.64 -13.97
C VAL A 151 8.40 1.26 -14.43
N PHE A 152 8.20 0.28 -13.55
CA PHE A 152 8.33 -1.13 -13.88
C PHE A 152 6.96 -1.83 -13.77
N ILE A 153 6.78 -2.84 -14.61
CA ILE A 153 5.60 -3.72 -14.61
C ILE A 153 6.09 -5.15 -14.43
N TYR A 154 5.62 -5.79 -13.39
CA TYR A 154 5.93 -7.19 -13.09
C TYR A 154 4.70 -8.05 -13.30
N GLU A 155 4.88 -9.16 -14.01
CA GLU A 155 3.85 -10.18 -14.23
C GLU A 155 4.12 -11.38 -13.32
N PRO A 156 3.33 -11.58 -12.24
CA PRO A 156 3.58 -12.63 -11.26
C PRO A 156 3.51 -14.05 -11.83
N VAL A 157 2.69 -14.28 -12.86
CA VAL A 157 2.50 -15.60 -13.46
C VAL A 157 3.75 -16.06 -14.22
N THR A 158 4.39 -15.15 -14.96
CA THR A 158 5.57 -15.45 -15.78
C THR A 158 6.89 -15.13 -15.07
N GLY A 159 6.85 -14.31 -14.03
CA GLY A 159 8.03 -13.78 -13.35
C GLY A 159 8.79 -12.74 -14.18
N VAL A 160 8.16 -12.18 -15.21
CA VAL A 160 8.79 -11.19 -16.09
C VAL A 160 8.65 -9.79 -15.50
N LEU A 161 9.76 -9.08 -15.40
CA LEU A 161 9.82 -7.67 -15.07
C LEU A 161 10.18 -6.87 -16.33
N THR A 162 9.37 -5.89 -16.68
CA THR A 162 9.63 -4.96 -17.79
C THR A 162 9.70 -3.53 -17.27
N GLN A 163 10.65 -2.75 -17.79
CA GLN A 163 10.68 -1.32 -17.54
C GLN A 163 9.86 -0.61 -18.63
N ASN A 164 8.89 0.20 -18.21
CA ASN A 164 8.11 0.99 -19.16
C ASN A 164 8.95 2.17 -19.65
N SER A 165 8.94 2.39 -20.98
CA SER A 165 9.70 3.44 -21.64
C SER A 165 9.01 4.82 -21.59
N ILE A 166 8.48 5.21 -20.44
CA ILE A 166 8.05 6.60 -20.25
C ILE A 166 9.30 7.50 -20.22
N HIS A 167 9.18 8.70 -20.79
CA HIS A 167 10.32 9.62 -20.90
C HIS A 167 10.74 10.25 -19.56
N THR A 168 9.97 10.02 -18.48
CA THR A 168 10.33 10.52 -17.15
C THR A 168 10.86 9.42 -16.24
N SER A 169 11.96 9.69 -15.55
CA SER A 169 12.49 8.84 -14.49
C SER A 169 12.01 9.26 -13.08
N PHE A 170 11.37 10.44 -12.95
CA PHE A 170 10.95 11.01 -11.66
C PHE A 170 9.47 10.76 -11.40
N VAL A 171 9.10 9.51 -11.17
CA VAL A 171 7.73 9.12 -10.86
C VAL A 171 7.48 9.24 -9.36
N TRP A 172 6.32 9.83 -9.01
CA TRP A 172 5.95 10.07 -7.62
C TRP A 172 4.89 9.12 -7.10
N ASP A 173 3.85 8.88 -7.89
CA ASP A 173 2.73 8.01 -7.48
C ASP A 173 2.12 7.29 -8.67
N ILE A 174 1.43 6.18 -8.40
CA ILE A 174 0.64 5.41 -9.37
C ILE A 174 -0.70 5.08 -8.74
N CYS A 175 -1.76 5.19 -9.53
CA CYS A 175 -3.07 4.66 -9.15
C CYS A 175 -3.78 4.03 -10.35
N GLN A 176 -4.67 3.07 -10.06
CA GLN A 176 -5.60 2.51 -11.03
C GLN A 176 -6.98 3.14 -10.83
N SER A 177 -7.60 3.56 -11.92
CA SER A 177 -8.99 4.03 -11.94
C SER A 177 -9.98 2.88 -12.09
N ALA A 178 -11.26 3.17 -11.87
CA ALA A 178 -12.33 2.18 -11.99
C ALA A 178 -12.52 1.65 -13.43
N ASP A 179 -12.11 2.40 -14.44
CA ASP A 179 -12.10 2.01 -15.86
C ASP A 179 -10.79 1.33 -16.30
N SER A 180 -10.04 0.79 -15.33
CA SER A 180 -8.80 0.03 -15.53
C SER A 180 -7.65 0.81 -16.14
N ARG A 181 -7.70 2.15 -16.16
CA ARG A 181 -6.58 2.99 -16.57
C ARG A 181 -5.59 3.16 -15.43
N ILE A 182 -4.32 3.23 -15.79
CA ILE A 182 -3.24 3.50 -14.85
C ILE A 182 -2.79 4.94 -15.01
N TYR A 183 -2.83 5.68 -13.93
CA TYR A 183 -2.35 7.05 -13.87
C TYR A 183 -1.03 7.10 -13.11
N VAL A 184 -0.03 7.74 -13.71
CA VAL A 184 1.33 7.86 -13.20
C VAL A 184 1.66 9.33 -13.08
N SER A 185 1.87 9.83 -11.87
CA SER A 185 2.26 11.22 -11.67
C SER A 185 3.78 11.38 -11.73
N SER A 186 4.23 12.41 -12.43
CA SER A 186 5.64 12.80 -12.52
C SER A 186 5.89 14.15 -11.81
N MET A 187 7.08 14.32 -11.27
CA MET A 187 7.45 15.58 -10.63
C MET A 187 7.62 16.75 -11.63
N GLN A 188 7.86 16.47 -12.90
CA GLN A 188 8.26 17.51 -13.88
C GLN A 188 7.39 17.52 -15.15
N GLU A 189 6.72 16.41 -15.47
CA GLU A 189 6.11 16.22 -16.78
C GLU A 189 4.59 15.95 -16.70
N GLY A 190 3.96 16.21 -15.55
CA GLY A 190 2.52 16.09 -15.36
C GLY A 190 2.05 14.67 -15.08
N LEU A 191 0.89 14.31 -15.63
CA LEU A 191 0.20 13.06 -15.37
C LEU A 191 0.12 12.21 -16.64
N PHE A 192 0.70 11.02 -16.59
CA PHE A 192 0.64 10.04 -17.68
C PHE A 192 -0.52 9.06 -17.46
N CYS A 193 -1.18 8.69 -18.55
CA CYS A 193 -2.24 7.69 -18.56
C CYS A 193 -1.83 6.52 -19.45
N PHE A 194 -2.01 5.30 -18.93
CA PHE A 194 -1.71 4.04 -19.61
C PHE A 194 -2.90 3.11 -19.54
N ASP A 195 -2.92 2.10 -20.42
CA ASP A 195 -3.71 0.89 -20.17
C ASP A 195 -3.00 0.00 -19.12
N GLU A 196 -3.66 -1.05 -18.63
CA GLU A 196 -3.09 -1.96 -17.64
C GLU A 196 -1.82 -2.69 -18.11
N LYS A 197 -1.64 -2.85 -19.43
CA LYS A 197 -0.48 -3.52 -20.02
C LYS A 197 0.74 -2.60 -20.20
N GLY A 198 0.58 -1.31 -19.88
CA GLY A 198 1.63 -0.32 -19.98
C GLY A 198 1.70 0.39 -21.32
N THR A 199 0.65 0.27 -22.18
CA THR A 199 0.57 1.06 -23.39
C THR A 199 0.22 2.51 -23.03
N PHE A 200 1.05 3.45 -23.48
CA PHE A 200 0.80 4.88 -23.28
C PHE A 200 -0.46 5.32 -24.02
N LEU A 201 -1.34 6.04 -23.35
CA LEU A 201 -2.59 6.56 -23.91
C LEU A 201 -2.55 8.07 -24.05
N GLN A 202 -2.17 8.79 -22.99
CA GLN A 202 -2.20 10.25 -22.95
C GLN A 202 -1.28 10.84 -21.89
N ASN A 203 -0.82 12.07 -22.10
CA ASN A 203 -0.16 12.90 -21.09
C ASN A 203 -1.01 14.15 -20.82
N TYR A 204 -1.11 14.52 -19.56
CA TYR A 204 -1.74 15.74 -19.06
C TYR A 204 -0.61 16.58 -18.42
N PRO A 205 -0.04 17.55 -19.14
CA PRO A 205 1.11 18.35 -18.69
C PRO A 205 0.78 19.30 -17.55
#